data_4b32f5e822fb83504be87aaac34fd610
#
_entry.id   4b32f5e822fb83504be87aaac34fd610
#
_cell.length_a   1.000
_cell.length_b   1.000
_cell.length_c   1.000
_cell.angle_alpha   90.00
_cell.angle_beta   90.00
_cell.angle_gamma   90.00
#
_symmetry.space_group_name_H-M   'P 1'
#
loop_
_entity.id
_entity.type
_entity.pdbx_description
1 polymer ?
#
loop_
_entity_poly.entity_id
_entity_poly.type
_entity_poly.pdbx_seq_one_letter_code
_entity_poly.pdbx_strand_id
1 'polypeptide(L)'
;HNGDKVGLLLFTNEKHLYLPPQKGSKHTLRIIREVIAAQPEVNTTDIGNACDFINRALPRKSLVFMLSDFMDHDFHKKLGALSKKHDTIAIRVYDPMEERLPQVGKVNLEDPETGWQTMVNTNNANVRMAYDKLNRRRLEALQKVFRKYQIDCMDAATTEDYLPALHKLFKKRAT
;
A
#
# COMPACT_ATOMS: atom_id res chain seq x y z
N HIS A 1 0.99 -22.00 -12.47
CA HIS A 1 0.97 -22.71 -13.77
C HIS A 1 -0.30 -22.47 -14.61
N ASN A 2 -1.15 -21.49 -14.20
CA ASN A 2 -2.45 -21.24 -14.87
C ASN A 2 -2.35 -20.43 -16.18
N GLY A 3 -1.16 -20.10 -16.66
CA GLY A 3 -1.01 -19.34 -17.89
C GLY A 3 -1.51 -17.90 -17.81
N ASP A 4 -1.67 -17.34 -16.61
CA ASP A 4 -2.09 -15.95 -16.41
C ASP A 4 -1.00 -14.98 -16.82
N LYS A 5 -1.42 -13.79 -17.25
CA LYS A 5 -0.51 -12.68 -17.51
C LYS A 5 -0.33 -11.87 -16.22
N VAL A 6 0.92 -11.63 -15.85
CA VAL A 6 1.28 -10.80 -14.70
C VAL A 6 2.03 -9.56 -15.17
N GLY A 7 1.72 -8.40 -14.65
CA GLY A 7 2.42 -7.14 -14.88
C GLY A 7 2.86 -6.52 -13.55
N LEU A 8 3.70 -5.50 -13.61
CA LEU A 8 4.18 -4.74 -12.46
C LEU A 8 4.13 -3.25 -12.77
N LEU A 9 3.67 -2.47 -11.81
CA LEU A 9 3.90 -1.04 -11.74
C LEU A 9 4.61 -0.73 -10.42
N LEU A 10 5.84 -0.26 -10.46
CA LEU A 10 6.49 0.40 -9.34
C LEU A 10 6.32 1.91 -9.52
N PHE A 11 5.88 2.59 -8.49
CA PHE A 11 5.56 4.01 -8.59
C PHE A 11 6.05 4.82 -7.39
N THR A 12 6.47 6.02 -7.69
CA THR A 12 6.66 7.15 -6.78
C THR A 12 5.86 8.32 -7.34
N ASN A 13 6.04 9.54 -6.84
CA ASN A 13 5.44 10.71 -7.49
C ASN A 13 6.07 11.04 -8.86
N GLU A 14 7.34 10.67 -9.12
CA GLU A 14 8.10 11.12 -10.30
C GLU A 14 8.49 10.00 -11.27
N LYS A 15 8.72 8.78 -10.80
CA LYS A 15 9.20 7.66 -11.63
C LYS A 15 8.27 6.47 -11.58
N HIS A 16 8.02 5.91 -12.76
CA HIS A 16 7.25 4.69 -12.90
C HIS A 16 8.06 3.66 -13.67
N LEU A 17 8.24 2.48 -13.09
CA LEU A 17 8.63 1.30 -13.85
C LEU A 17 7.37 0.51 -14.16
N TYR A 18 7.04 0.39 -15.44
CA TYR A 18 5.91 -0.41 -15.88
C TYR A 18 6.38 -1.59 -16.72
N LEU A 19 6.06 -2.78 -16.24
CA LEU A 19 6.18 -4.03 -16.99
C LEU A 19 4.77 -4.48 -17.38
N PRO A 20 4.42 -4.43 -18.68
CA PRO A 20 3.08 -4.81 -19.12
C PRO A 20 2.80 -6.29 -18.85
N PRO A 21 1.52 -6.69 -18.69
CA PRO A 21 1.14 -8.07 -18.40
C PRO A 21 1.59 -9.05 -19.50
N GLN A 22 2.47 -9.98 -19.17
CA GLN A 22 2.99 -11.04 -20.02
C GLN A 22 2.95 -12.40 -19.32
N LYS A 23 3.00 -13.48 -20.10
CA LYS A 23 3.06 -14.86 -19.61
C LYS A 23 4.51 -15.32 -19.49
N GLY A 24 4.70 -16.33 -18.64
CA GLY A 24 5.91 -17.14 -18.60
C GLY A 24 6.88 -16.82 -17.46
N SER A 25 7.64 -17.83 -17.06
CA SER A 25 8.54 -17.78 -15.90
C SER A 25 9.64 -16.73 -16.04
N LYS A 26 10.17 -16.52 -17.24
CA LYS A 26 11.19 -15.47 -17.49
C LYS A 26 10.66 -14.07 -17.14
N HIS A 27 9.40 -13.79 -17.50
CA HIS A 27 8.76 -12.51 -17.18
C HIS A 27 8.50 -12.36 -15.67
N THR A 28 8.02 -13.42 -15.03
CA THR A 28 7.84 -13.44 -13.56
C THR A 28 9.15 -13.22 -12.81
N LEU A 29 10.23 -13.88 -13.22
CA LEU A 29 11.56 -13.66 -12.63
C LEU A 29 12.07 -12.23 -12.86
N ARG A 30 11.76 -11.63 -14.01
CA ARG A 30 12.06 -10.22 -14.26
C ARG A 30 11.32 -9.32 -13.26
N ILE A 31 10.01 -9.54 -13.04
CA ILE A 31 9.22 -8.80 -12.06
C ILE A 31 9.86 -8.86 -10.67
N ILE A 32 10.21 -10.08 -10.21
CA ILE A 32 10.84 -10.27 -8.89
C ILE A 32 12.17 -9.49 -8.81
N ARG A 33 13.00 -9.58 -9.85
CA ARG A 33 14.27 -8.87 -9.88
C ARG A 33 14.08 -7.35 -9.83
N GLU A 34 13.13 -6.80 -10.57
CA GLU A 34 12.87 -5.35 -10.57
C GLU A 34 12.36 -4.87 -9.21
N VAL A 35 11.50 -5.67 -8.52
CA VAL A 35 11.04 -5.34 -7.16
C VAL A 35 12.21 -5.33 -6.17
N ILE A 36 13.09 -6.34 -6.22
CA ILE A 36 14.23 -6.46 -5.30
C ILE A 36 15.28 -5.36 -5.57
N ALA A 37 15.49 -5.02 -6.85
CA ALA A 37 16.47 -4.02 -7.27
C ALA A 37 15.97 -2.58 -7.15
N ALA A 38 14.68 -2.39 -6.89
CA ALA A 38 14.09 -1.06 -6.82
C ALA A 38 14.71 -0.24 -5.68
N GLN A 39 15.32 0.88 -6.04
CA GLN A 39 15.79 1.89 -5.09
C GLN A 39 15.10 3.20 -5.45
N PRO A 40 14.10 3.63 -4.68
CA PRO A 40 13.42 4.90 -4.96
C PRO A 40 14.40 6.07 -4.71
N GLU A 41 14.54 6.94 -5.69
CA GLU A 41 15.36 8.17 -5.56
C GLU A 41 14.58 9.27 -4.83
N VAL A 42 13.26 9.12 -4.73
CA VAL A 42 12.33 10.07 -4.09
C VAL A 42 11.41 9.29 -3.17
N ASN A 43 11.23 9.77 -1.96
CA ASN A 43 10.44 9.10 -0.93
C ASN A 43 8.96 9.47 -0.94
N THR A 44 8.51 10.33 -1.88
CA THR A 44 7.10 10.71 -1.98
C THR A 44 6.34 9.75 -2.90
N THR A 45 5.10 9.46 -2.54
CA THR A 45 4.22 8.52 -3.25
C THR A 45 2.99 9.26 -3.78
N ASP A 46 2.54 8.92 -5.00
CA ASP A 46 1.27 9.38 -5.56
C ASP A 46 0.43 8.17 -6.02
N ILE A 47 -0.36 7.64 -5.08
CA ILE A 47 -1.30 6.53 -5.33
C ILE A 47 -2.32 6.92 -6.40
N GLY A 48 -2.74 8.18 -6.40
CA GLY A 48 -3.72 8.68 -7.36
C GLY A 48 -3.20 8.61 -8.79
N ASN A 49 -1.96 9.02 -9.03
CA ASN A 49 -1.31 8.91 -10.33
C ASN A 49 -1.11 7.45 -10.78
N ALA A 50 -0.73 6.57 -9.85
CA ALA A 50 -0.63 5.14 -10.13
C ALA A 50 -1.98 4.55 -10.55
N CYS A 51 -3.08 4.91 -9.89
CA CYS A 51 -4.44 4.50 -10.28
C CYS A 51 -4.81 4.99 -11.69
N ASP A 52 -4.54 6.25 -12.01
CA ASP A 52 -4.80 6.81 -13.33
C ASP A 52 -3.94 6.15 -14.42
N PHE A 53 -2.68 5.85 -14.11
CA PHE A 53 -1.79 5.14 -15.02
C PHE A 53 -2.31 3.75 -15.34
N ILE A 54 -2.67 2.94 -14.34
CA ILE A 54 -3.22 1.59 -14.53
C ILE A 54 -4.52 1.63 -15.31
N ASN A 55 -5.40 2.59 -15.03
CA ASN A 55 -6.64 2.76 -15.78
C ASN A 55 -6.41 3.02 -17.27
N ARG A 56 -5.35 3.73 -17.63
CA ARG A 56 -4.97 3.96 -19.02
C ARG A 56 -4.25 2.78 -19.66
N ALA A 57 -3.33 2.16 -18.91
CA ALA A 57 -2.46 1.09 -19.39
C ALA A 57 -3.18 -0.25 -19.59
N LEU A 58 -4.24 -0.52 -18.82
CA LEU A 58 -5.00 -1.77 -18.91
C LEU A 58 -6.37 -1.53 -19.58
N PRO A 59 -6.54 -1.92 -20.85
CA PRO A 59 -7.79 -1.69 -21.56
C PRO A 59 -8.93 -2.62 -21.14
N ARG A 60 -8.60 -3.78 -20.52
CA ARG A 60 -9.57 -4.80 -20.09
C ARG A 60 -9.59 -4.92 -18.57
N LYS A 61 -10.75 -5.34 -18.03
CA LYS A 61 -10.87 -5.67 -16.59
C LYS A 61 -9.78 -6.66 -16.19
N SER A 62 -9.07 -6.34 -15.14
CA SER A 62 -7.94 -7.11 -14.61
C SER A 62 -8.05 -7.19 -13.10
N LEU A 63 -7.40 -8.16 -12.49
CA LEU A 63 -7.16 -8.20 -11.05
C LEU A 63 -5.95 -7.30 -10.74
N VAL A 64 -6.12 -6.32 -9.87
CA VAL A 64 -5.08 -5.37 -9.47
C VAL A 64 -4.82 -5.51 -7.98
N PHE A 65 -3.59 -5.89 -7.62
CA PHE A 65 -3.10 -5.82 -6.25
C PHE A 65 -2.38 -4.50 -6.06
N MET A 66 -2.85 -3.70 -5.12
CA MET A 66 -2.20 -2.47 -4.72
C MET A 66 -1.54 -2.68 -3.35
N LEU A 67 -0.20 -2.65 -3.32
CA LEU A 67 0.59 -2.77 -2.11
C LEU A 67 1.12 -1.38 -1.74
N SER A 68 0.73 -0.87 -0.57
CA SER A 68 1.15 0.44 -0.05
C SER A 68 0.86 0.51 1.45
N ASP A 69 1.44 1.47 2.14
CA ASP A 69 1.06 1.89 3.50
C ASP A 69 -0.20 2.79 3.51
N PHE A 70 -0.60 3.28 2.32
CA PHE A 70 -1.73 4.21 2.11
C PHE A 70 -1.62 5.49 2.96
N MET A 71 -0.40 6.02 3.10
CA MET A 71 -0.14 7.27 3.82
C MET A 71 -0.38 8.53 2.97
N ASP A 72 -0.54 8.35 1.66
CA ASP A 72 -0.79 9.41 0.68
C ASP A 72 -2.15 10.10 0.86
N HIS A 73 -2.29 11.29 0.26
CA HIS A 73 -3.47 12.13 0.32
C HIS A 73 -4.23 12.15 -1.02
N ASP A 74 -5.53 12.44 -0.96
CA ASP A 74 -6.39 12.71 -2.13
C ASP A 74 -6.54 11.62 -3.22
N PHE A 75 -6.03 10.40 -2.98
CA PHE A 75 -6.13 9.28 -3.92
C PHE A 75 -7.52 8.61 -3.98
N HIS A 76 -8.41 8.89 -3.03
CA HIS A 76 -9.63 8.12 -2.80
C HIS A 76 -10.55 8.04 -4.02
N LYS A 77 -10.75 9.15 -4.76
CA LYS A 77 -11.61 9.19 -5.95
C LYS A 77 -11.01 8.39 -7.11
N LYS A 78 -9.69 8.50 -7.29
CA LYS A 78 -8.95 7.80 -8.35
C LYS A 78 -8.90 6.29 -8.08
N LEU A 79 -8.70 5.89 -6.82
CA LEU A 79 -8.80 4.51 -6.38
C LEU A 79 -10.22 3.94 -6.59
N GLY A 80 -11.26 4.73 -6.31
CA GLY A 80 -12.63 4.37 -6.61
C GLY A 80 -12.92 4.22 -8.11
N ALA A 81 -12.29 5.04 -8.96
CA ALA A 81 -12.37 4.89 -10.41
C ALA A 81 -11.67 3.61 -10.90
N LEU A 82 -10.51 3.28 -10.30
CA LEU A 82 -9.80 2.04 -10.57
C LEU A 82 -10.65 0.80 -10.23
N SER A 83 -11.26 0.79 -9.04
CA SER A 83 -12.07 -0.35 -8.57
C SER A 83 -13.35 -0.57 -9.39
N LYS A 84 -13.88 0.48 -10.02
CA LYS A 84 -15.02 0.35 -10.95
C LYS A 84 -14.65 -0.35 -12.24
N LYS A 85 -13.42 -0.16 -12.72
CA LYS A 85 -12.94 -0.75 -13.97
C LYS A 85 -12.26 -2.10 -13.78
N HIS A 86 -11.56 -2.27 -12.67
CA HIS A 86 -10.73 -3.43 -12.37
C HIS A 86 -11.18 -4.08 -11.04
N ASP A 87 -10.91 -5.36 -10.89
CA ASP A 87 -11.05 -6.05 -9.61
C ASP A 87 -9.84 -5.68 -8.73
N THR A 88 -10.06 -4.83 -7.74
CA THR A 88 -8.96 -4.22 -6.97
C THR A 88 -8.90 -4.78 -5.56
N ILE A 89 -7.72 -5.21 -5.16
CA ILE A 89 -7.40 -5.67 -3.80
C ILE A 89 -6.33 -4.74 -3.23
N ALA A 90 -6.59 -4.17 -2.06
CA ALA A 90 -5.65 -3.37 -1.31
C ALA A 90 -4.91 -4.23 -0.27
N ILE A 91 -3.58 -4.20 -0.30
CA ILE A 91 -2.72 -4.82 0.71
C ILE A 91 -1.98 -3.70 1.42
N ARG A 92 -2.40 -3.40 2.65
CA ARG A 92 -1.72 -2.40 3.46
C ARG A 92 -0.50 -3.05 4.12
N VAL A 93 0.69 -2.63 3.67
CA VAL A 93 1.96 -3.02 4.29
C VAL A 93 2.30 -1.99 5.35
N TYR A 94 2.60 -2.42 6.57
CA TYR A 94 2.89 -1.50 7.67
C TYR A 94 3.89 -2.07 8.67
N ASP A 95 4.63 -1.20 9.33
CA ASP A 95 5.43 -1.56 10.49
C ASP A 95 4.60 -1.33 11.77
N PRO A 96 4.43 -2.33 12.65
CA PRO A 96 3.73 -2.15 13.92
C PRO A 96 4.33 -1.05 14.81
N MET A 97 5.62 -0.74 14.66
CA MET A 97 6.28 0.33 15.40
C MET A 97 5.79 1.73 14.97
N GLU A 98 5.32 1.87 13.72
CA GLU A 98 4.74 3.12 13.22
C GLU A 98 3.29 3.34 13.70
N GLU A 99 2.60 2.28 14.09
CA GLU A 99 1.23 2.41 14.58
C GLU A 99 1.16 2.86 16.04
N ARG A 100 2.17 2.55 16.85
CA ARG A 100 2.21 2.86 18.29
C ARG A 100 3.59 3.34 18.69
N LEU A 101 3.65 4.49 19.33
CA LEU A 101 4.90 4.97 19.89
C LEU A 101 5.33 4.12 21.10
N PRO A 102 6.50 3.46 21.07
CA PRO A 102 7.03 2.74 22.23
C PRO A 102 7.44 3.72 23.33
N GLN A 103 7.40 3.29 24.58
CA GLN A 103 7.87 4.08 25.73
C GLN A 103 9.40 3.96 25.88
N VAL A 104 10.14 4.80 25.14
CA VAL A 104 11.61 4.75 25.05
C VAL A 104 12.28 6.10 25.32
N GLY A 105 11.53 7.05 25.88
CA GLY A 105 12.07 8.39 26.19
C GLY A 105 11.85 9.40 25.06
N LYS A 106 12.83 10.27 24.85
CA LYS A 106 12.78 11.25 23.75
C LYS A 106 13.25 10.59 22.47
N VAL A 107 12.41 10.65 21.44
CA VAL A 107 12.71 10.16 20.10
C VAL A 107 12.55 11.29 19.07
N ASN A 108 13.34 11.26 18.05
CA ASN A 108 13.16 12.13 16.89
C ASN A 108 12.27 11.37 15.90
N LEU A 109 11.05 11.87 15.68
CA LEU A 109 10.18 11.38 14.63
C LEU A 109 10.50 12.14 13.35
N GLU A 110 10.71 11.41 12.28
CA GLU A 110 10.93 11.96 10.95
C GLU A 110 9.79 11.54 10.03
N ASP A 111 9.25 12.50 9.31
CA ASP A 111 8.34 12.22 8.22
C ASP A 111 9.16 11.79 7.00
N PRO A 112 9.04 10.53 6.54
CA PRO A 112 9.88 10.00 5.48
C PRO A 112 9.64 10.68 4.12
N GLU A 113 8.49 11.34 3.93
CA GLU A 113 8.18 12.03 2.68
C GLU A 113 8.74 13.46 2.63
N THR A 114 8.66 14.18 3.73
CA THR A 114 9.05 15.59 3.80
C THR A 114 10.41 15.81 4.44
N GLY A 115 10.94 14.79 5.14
CA GLY A 115 12.15 14.91 5.96
C GLY A 115 11.97 15.80 7.21
N TRP A 116 10.74 16.24 7.50
CA TRP A 116 10.48 17.06 8.68
C TRP A 116 10.65 16.25 9.95
N GLN A 117 11.41 16.81 10.89
CA GLN A 117 11.75 16.14 12.14
C GLN A 117 11.12 16.86 13.33
N THR A 118 10.62 16.08 14.28
CA THR A 118 10.11 16.58 15.54
C THR A 118 10.54 15.72 16.71
N MET A 119 11.03 16.36 17.78
CA MET A 119 11.40 15.63 19.00
C MET A 119 10.17 15.42 19.87
N VAL A 120 9.89 14.17 20.18
CA VAL A 120 8.71 13.74 20.93
C VAL A 120 9.16 12.98 22.18
N ASN A 121 8.58 13.29 23.34
CA ASN A 121 8.83 12.53 24.56
C ASN A 121 7.79 11.41 24.70
N THR A 122 8.19 10.21 24.33
CA THR A 122 7.31 9.02 24.37
C THR A 122 7.06 8.47 25.78
N ASN A 123 7.73 8.97 26.83
CA ASN A 123 7.37 8.67 28.22
C ASN A 123 6.07 9.36 28.63
N ASN A 124 5.69 10.44 27.95
CA ASN A 124 4.43 11.12 28.21
C ASN A 124 3.25 10.31 27.63
N ALA A 125 2.39 9.81 28.51
CA ALA A 125 1.23 9.01 28.13
C ALA A 125 0.24 9.78 27.22
N ASN A 126 0.09 11.11 27.43
CA ASN A 126 -0.81 11.91 26.60
C ASN A 126 -0.31 12.00 25.16
N VAL A 127 1.01 12.05 24.95
CA VAL A 127 1.64 12.06 23.63
C VAL A 127 1.34 10.74 22.92
N ARG A 128 1.57 9.60 23.58
CA ARG A 128 1.27 8.28 23.00
C ARG A 128 -0.21 8.11 22.68
N MET A 129 -1.11 8.51 23.61
CA MET A 129 -2.55 8.46 23.37
C MET A 129 -3.00 9.35 22.19
N ALA A 130 -2.42 10.53 22.06
CA ALA A 130 -2.74 11.43 20.94
C ALA A 130 -2.30 10.81 19.60
N TYR A 131 -1.11 10.20 19.55
CA TYR A 131 -0.59 9.51 18.38
C TYR A 131 -1.46 8.32 18.01
N ASP A 132 -1.79 7.43 18.97
CA ASP A 132 -2.67 6.27 18.75
C ASP A 132 -4.06 6.69 18.23
N LYS A 133 -4.59 7.78 18.78
CA LYS A 133 -5.89 8.32 18.35
C LYS A 133 -5.84 8.83 16.91
N LEU A 134 -4.76 9.50 16.53
CA LEU A 134 -4.56 10.00 15.16
C LEU A 134 -4.48 8.83 14.16
N ASN A 135 -3.63 7.85 14.44
CA ASN A 135 -3.49 6.66 13.60
C ASN A 135 -4.80 5.87 13.47
N ARG A 136 -5.50 5.65 14.57
CA ARG A 136 -6.81 4.98 14.54
C ARG A 136 -7.80 5.70 13.64
N ARG A 137 -7.90 7.02 13.74
CA ARG A 137 -8.80 7.83 12.89
C ARG A 137 -8.43 7.70 11.40
N ARG A 138 -7.14 7.71 11.08
CA ARG A 138 -6.65 7.53 9.72
C ARG A 138 -7.05 6.16 9.17
N LEU A 139 -6.80 5.09 9.93
CA LEU A 139 -7.16 3.73 9.54
C LEU A 139 -8.68 3.55 9.37
N GLU A 140 -9.48 4.12 10.26
CA GLU A 140 -10.94 4.10 10.13
C GLU A 140 -11.41 4.83 8.86
N ALA A 141 -10.78 5.97 8.53
CA ALA A 141 -11.07 6.71 7.30
C ALA A 141 -10.70 5.88 6.06
N LEU A 142 -9.53 5.25 6.04
CA LEU A 142 -9.08 4.38 4.96
C LEU A 142 -10.03 3.18 4.77
N GLN A 143 -10.41 2.51 5.85
CA GLN A 143 -11.38 1.40 5.80
C GLN A 143 -12.77 1.85 5.29
N LYS A 144 -13.21 3.09 5.60
CA LYS A 144 -14.44 3.65 5.03
C LYS A 144 -14.33 3.81 3.51
N VAL A 145 -13.16 4.24 3.01
CA VAL A 145 -12.89 4.34 1.56
C VAL A 145 -12.97 2.97 0.90
N PHE A 146 -12.28 1.95 1.45
CA PHE A 146 -12.32 0.61 0.89
C PHE A 146 -13.74 0.04 0.86
N ARG A 147 -14.51 0.19 1.95
CA ARG A 147 -15.93 -0.24 1.98
C ARG A 147 -16.78 0.51 0.97
N LYS A 148 -16.62 1.84 0.85
CA LYS A 148 -17.38 2.67 -0.10
C LYS A 148 -17.21 2.22 -1.54
N TYR A 149 -16.00 1.81 -1.90
CA TYR A 149 -15.67 1.40 -3.27
C TYR A 149 -15.61 -0.12 -3.47
N GLN A 150 -16.07 -0.89 -2.47
CA GLN A 150 -16.11 -2.37 -2.50
C GLN A 150 -14.74 -2.99 -2.81
N ILE A 151 -13.68 -2.41 -2.26
CA ILE A 151 -12.31 -2.89 -2.39
C ILE A 151 -12.04 -3.86 -1.26
N ASP A 152 -11.68 -5.10 -1.59
CA ASP A 152 -11.19 -6.03 -0.60
C ASP A 152 -9.83 -5.59 -0.09
N CYS A 153 -9.63 -5.71 1.21
CA CYS A 153 -8.37 -5.29 1.82
C CYS A 153 -7.87 -6.31 2.84
N MET A 154 -6.56 -6.35 2.97
CA MET A 154 -5.86 -7.03 4.06
C MET A 154 -4.72 -6.17 4.58
N ASP A 155 -4.38 -6.36 5.85
CA ASP A 155 -3.21 -5.80 6.47
C ASP A 155 -2.08 -6.84 6.46
N ALA A 156 -0.85 -6.39 6.17
CA ALA A 156 0.37 -7.19 6.17
C ALA A 156 1.42 -6.46 7.01
N ALA A 157 1.60 -6.91 8.25
CA ALA A 157 2.66 -6.40 9.11
C ALA A 157 4.03 -6.89 8.62
N THR A 158 5.04 -6.03 8.63
CA THR A 158 6.41 -6.39 8.23
C THR A 158 7.07 -7.43 9.15
N THR A 159 6.52 -7.59 10.34
CA THR A 159 7.05 -8.50 11.39
C THR A 159 6.31 -9.84 11.45
N GLU A 160 5.27 -10.06 10.64
CA GLU A 160 4.43 -11.24 10.68
C GLU A 160 4.37 -11.96 9.34
N ASP A 161 4.02 -13.25 9.38
CA ASP A 161 3.73 -14.01 8.15
C ASP A 161 2.40 -13.53 7.53
N TYR A 162 2.46 -13.02 6.32
CA TYR A 162 1.30 -12.54 5.58
C TYR A 162 0.45 -13.66 4.95
N LEU A 163 0.97 -14.89 4.83
CA LEU A 163 0.29 -15.98 4.13
C LEU A 163 -1.07 -16.34 4.74
N PRO A 164 -1.25 -16.44 6.08
CA PRO A 164 -2.57 -16.72 6.66
C PRO A 164 -3.62 -15.66 6.31
N ALA A 165 -3.23 -14.37 6.33
CA ALA A 165 -4.11 -13.27 5.98
C ALA A 165 -4.50 -13.32 4.49
N LEU A 166 -3.55 -13.61 3.61
CA LEU A 166 -3.76 -13.77 2.18
C LEU A 166 -4.70 -14.95 1.88
N HIS A 167 -4.49 -16.11 2.52
CA HIS A 167 -5.39 -17.25 2.40
C HIS A 167 -6.83 -16.93 2.84
N LYS A 168 -6.98 -16.25 3.97
CA LYS A 168 -8.29 -15.80 4.47
C LYS A 168 -9.00 -14.88 3.48
N LEU A 169 -8.26 -13.93 2.88
CA LEU A 169 -8.77 -13.04 1.86
C LEU A 169 -9.33 -13.79 0.66
N PHE A 170 -8.55 -14.72 0.09
CA PHE A 170 -8.98 -15.50 -1.07
C PHE A 170 -10.12 -16.48 -0.75
N LYS A 171 -10.12 -17.09 0.43
CA LYS A 171 -11.22 -17.95 0.85
C LYS A 171 -12.56 -17.18 0.94
N LYS A 172 -12.53 -15.95 1.46
CA LYS A 172 -13.70 -15.07 1.51
C LYS A 172 -14.22 -14.72 0.11
N ARG A 173 -13.34 -14.59 -0.88
CA ARG A 173 -13.70 -14.25 -2.27
C ARG A 173 -14.20 -15.45 -3.08
N ALA A 174 -13.93 -16.66 -2.65
CA ALA A 174 -14.38 -17.89 -3.31
C ALA A 174 -15.80 -18.32 -2.90
N THR A 175 -16.36 -17.70 -1.85
CA THR A 175 -17.72 -17.92 -1.35
C THR A 175 -18.67 -16.90 -1.93
#